data_709a1736a7becf28ac6a809e49b688a4
#
_entry.id   709a1736a7becf28ac6a809e49b688a4
#
_cell.length_a   1.000
_cell.length_b   1.000
_cell.length_c   1.000
_cell.angle_alpha   90.00
_cell.angle_beta   90.00
_cell.angle_gamma   90.00
#
_symmetry.space_group_name_H-M   'P 1'
#
loop_
_entity.id
_entity.type
_entity.pdbx_description
1 polymer ?
#
loop_
_entity_poly.entity_id
_entity_poly.type
_entity_poly.pdbx_seq_one_letter_code
_entity_poly.pdbx_strand_id
1 'polypeptide(L)'
;PRAKGVFSLAVRLAILLGLAFALVTWAFPAQIMSLFTSEQAVIDAGVRYLEITVFIYIIHGLSQVVSFLMRSVGQAHLGLIVSIVSFVVNLFANWVFIFGKFGMPRMEIAGAALGTLIARSAEFTVTFVYVLCIDKSLGLKLRDFLKNPSMEIIKKYFKLGAPALMSDGLLGLGNASISIVMGRMGAAVVAANSICQVIDRVFTVVIQGISNASSIVIGNTIGAGKREEALEQGQTFYLLSIIFGLVNGTLVFLIGPFTLGFYNLQADTVIIADQMMAAYGFITIFANIQSVMTKGVLRGGGDTKFLLKADILFLWIASIPLGILVGPVLGGPGWLTIICLRIDYVIKSIWCISRLNSGKWIRNVYEA
;
A
#
# COMPACT_ATOMS: atom_id res chain seq x y z
N PRO A 1 28.86 6.93 -3.05
CA PRO A 1 29.02 6.81 -1.58
C PRO A 1 27.74 7.13 -0.82
N ARG A 2 27.00 8.22 -1.17
CA ARG A 2 25.76 8.63 -0.47
C ARG A 2 24.64 7.59 -0.59
N ALA A 3 24.38 7.01 -1.76
CA ALA A 3 23.37 5.98 -1.96
C ALA A 3 23.61 4.74 -1.07
N LYS A 4 24.88 4.31 -0.93
CA LYS A 4 25.24 3.19 -0.04
C LYS A 4 24.99 3.50 1.44
N GLY A 5 25.17 4.75 1.87
CA GLY A 5 24.85 5.19 3.24
C GLY A 5 23.34 5.18 3.53
N VAL A 6 22.53 5.69 2.60
CA VAL A 6 21.06 5.65 2.69
C VAL A 6 20.57 4.21 2.72
N PHE A 7 21.12 3.34 1.88
CA PHE A 7 20.79 1.93 1.83
C PHE A 7 21.10 1.21 3.16
N SER A 8 22.30 1.40 3.71
CA SER A 8 22.68 0.83 5.00
C SER A 8 21.74 1.28 6.13
N LEU A 9 21.34 2.55 6.14
CA LEU A 9 20.36 3.07 7.10
C LEU A 9 18.99 2.39 6.93
N ALA A 10 18.49 2.32 5.69
CA ALA A 10 17.21 1.70 5.39
C ALA A 10 17.15 0.21 5.79
N VAL A 11 18.25 -0.53 5.53
CA VAL A 11 18.38 -1.94 5.94
C VAL A 11 18.34 -2.08 7.46
N ARG A 12 19.07 -1.24 8.19
CA ARG A 12 19.06 -1.27 9.68
C ARG A 12 17.68 -0.96 10.25
N LEU A 13 17.00 0.03 9.68
CA LEU A 13 15.63 0.37 10.09
C LEU A 13 14.66 -0.76 9.76
N ALA A 14 14.79 -1.42 8.60
CA ALA A 14 13.97 -2.57 8.25
C ALA A 14 14.18 -3.74 9.22
N ILE A 15 15.43 -4.01 9.62
CA ILE A 15 15.73 -5.04 10.62
C ILE A 15 15.15 -4.67 11.98
N LEU A 16 15.36 -3.43 12.46
CA LEU A 16 14.87 -2.98 13.75
C LEU A 16 13.33 -3.03 13.82
N LEU A 17 12.66 -2.52 12.81
CA LEU A 17 11.20 -2.54 12.75
C LEU A 17 10.68 -3.99 12.58
N GLY A 18 11.31 -4.77 11.70
CA GLY A 18 10.96 -6.17 11.51
C GLY A 18 11.10 -6.98 12.78
N LEU A 19 12.19 -6.78 13.56
CA LEU A 19 12.39 -7.39 14.87
C LEU A 19 11.36 -6.92 15.90
N ALA A 20 11.05 -5.61 15.93
CA ALA A 20 10.05 -5.08 16.85
C ALA A 20 8.66 -5.69 16.58
N PHE A 21 8.22 -5.73 15.32
CA PHE A 21 6.96 -6.37 14.94
C PHE A 21 6.97 -7.88 15.21
N ALA A 22 8.09 -8.56 14.91
CA ALA A 22 8.25 -9.97 15.18
C ALA A 22 8.13 -10.28 16.69
N LEU A 23 8.83 -9.51 17.53
CA LEU A 23 8.79 -9.68 18.99
C LEU A 23 7.39 -9.43 19.56
N VAL A 24 6.71 -8.36 19.12
CA VAL A 24 5.34 -8.06 19.58
C VAL A 24 4.37 -9.16 19.15
N THR A 25 4.46 -9.61 17.89
CA THR A 25 3.59 -10.67 17.37
C THR A 25 3.87 -12.00 18.04
N TRP A 26 5.13 -12.31 18.33
CA TRP A 26 5.52 -13.54 19.05
C TRP A 26 5.09 -13.52 20.51
N ALA A 27 5.22 -12.36 21.19
CA ALA A 27 4.92 -12.24 22.61
C ALA A 27 3.40 -12.17 22.90
N PHE A 28 2.63 -11.59 21.98
CA PHE A 28 1.21 -11.28 22.20
C PHE A 28 0.28 -11.73 21.05
N PRO A 29 0.41 -12.95 20.49
CA PRO A 29 -0.36 -13.33 19.31
C PRO A 29 -1.86 -13.42 19.60
N ALA A 30 -2.28 -13.95 20.75
CA ALA A 30 -3.68 -14.05 21.13
C ALA A 30 -4.32 -12.66 21.38
N GLN A 31 -3.59 -11.76 22.04
CA GLN A 31 -4.05 -10.39 22.28
C GLN A 31 -4.22 -9.61 20.94
N ILE A 32 -3.31 -9.80 20.00
CA ILE A 32 -3.43 -9.22 18.66
C ILE A 32 -4.68 -9.74 17.98
N MET A 33 -4.93 -11.05 18.01
CA MET A 33 -6.11 -11.64 17.39
C MET A 33 -7.42 -11.21 18.09
N SER A 34 -7.42 -11.06 19.41
CA SER A 34 -8.60 -10.62 20.17
C SER A 34 -9.03 -9.17 19.86
N LEU A 35 -8.16 -8.35 19.27
CA LEU A 35 -8.53 -7.01 18.76
C LEU A 35 -9.46 -7.09 17.53
N PHE A 36 -9.43 -8.21 16.79
CA PHE A 36 -10.18 -8.38 15.54
C PHE A 36 -11.47 -9.23 15.75
N THR A 37 -11.47 -10.14 16.70
CA THR A 37 -12.61 -11.05 16.95
C THR A 37 -12.66 -11.49 18.41
N SER A 38 -13.87 -11.82 18.88
CA SER A 38 -14.09 -12.46 20.17
C SER A 38 -14.31 -13.98 20.07
N GLU A 39 -14.30 -14.53 18.86
CA GLU A 39 -14.53 -15.95 18.62
C GLU A 39 -13.25 -16.76 18.86
N GLN A 40 -13.25 -17.60 19.89
CA GLN A 40 -12.05 -18.33 20.33
C GLN A 40 -11.46 -19.22 19.23
N ALA A 41 -12.29 -19.89 18.44
CA ALA A 41 -11.83 -20.76 17.35
C ALA A 41 -11.05 -19.98 16.29
N VAL A 42 -11.48 -18.74 15.99
CA VAL A 42 -10.79 -17.84 15.04
C VAL A 42 -9.49 -17.30 15.66
N ILE A 43 -9.50 -16.99 16.97
CA ILE A 43 -8.30 -16.57 17.68
C ILE A 43 -7.22 -17.67 17.63
N ASP A 44 -7.58 -18.92 17.96
CA ASP A 44 -6.65 -20.06 17.99
C ASP A 44 -6.08 -20.36 16.59
N ALA A 45 -6.91 -20.24 15.56
CA ALA A 45 -6.46 -20.38 14.17
C ALA A 45 -5.50 -19.25 13.76
N GLY A 46 -5.83 -18.01 14.15
CA GLY A 46 -4.99 -16.84 13.90
C GLY A 46 -3.65 -16.89 14.63
N VAL A 47 -3.61 -17.38 15.87
CA VAL A 47 -2.37 -17.58 16.64
C VAL A 47 -1.44 -18.52 15.87
N ARG A 48 -1.94 -19.68 15.43
CA ARG A 48 -1.15 -20.63 14.61
C ARG A 48 -0.61 -20.01 13.33
N TYR A 49 -1.37 -19.13 12.71
CA TYR A 49 -0.93 -18.38 11.53
C TYR A 49 0.20 -17.41 11.88
N LEU A 50 0.02 -16.61 12.95
CA LEU A 50 0.98 -15.60 13.39
C LEU A 50 2.32 -16.19 13.84
N GLU A 51 2.32 -17.34 14.53
CA GLU A 51 3.54 -18.04 14.97
C GLU A 51 4.46 -18.41 13.80
N ILE A 52 3.89 -18.76 12.64
CA ILE A 52 4.66 -19.07 11.44
C ILE A 52 5.07 -17.79 10.71
N THR A 53 4.17 -16.81 10.61
CA THR A 53 4.39 -15.60 9.80
C THR A 53 5.28 -14.57 10.50
N VAL A 54 5.62 -14.76 11.78
CA VAL A 54 6.48 -13.84 12.54
C VAL A 54 7.83 -13.57 11.83
N PHE A 55 8.40 -14.57 11.17
CA PHE A 55 9.66 -14.46 10.43
C PHE A 55 9.55 -13.62 9.17
N ILE A 56 8.33 -13.45 8.63
CA ILE A 56 8.08 -12.70 7.39
C ILE A 56 8.43 -11.22 7.58
N TYR A 57 8.21 -10.64 8.76
CA TYR A 57 8.44 -9.21 8.99
C TYR A 57 9.86 -8.77 8.64
N ILE A 58 10.87 -9.56 9.04
CA ILE A 58 12.27 -9.25 8.75
C ILE A 58 12.60 -9.52 7.28
N ILE A 59 12.24 -10.72 6.80
CA ILE A 59 12.58 -11.18 5.44
C ILE A 59 11.95 -10.24 4.41
N HIS A 60 10.66 -9.97 4.54
CA HIS A 60 9.93 -9.10 3.61
C HIS A 60 10.41 -7.64 3.67
N GLY A 61 10.64 -7.11 4.89
CA GLY A 61 11.19 -5.76 5.06
C GLY A 61 12.50 -5.56 4.32
N LEU A 62 13.42 -6.52 4.43
CA LEU A 62 14.70 -6.48 3.71
C LEU A 62 14.52 -6.57 2.19
N SER A 63 13.67 -7.50 1.71
CA SER A 63 13.36 -7.64 0.28
C SER A 63 12.81 -6.35 -0.31
N GLN A 64 11.91 -5.67 0.41
CA GLN A 64 11.31 -4.40 -0.04
C GLN A 64 12.34 -3.28 -0.12
N VAL A 65 13.22 -3.11 0.88
CA VAL A 65 14.27 -2.09 0.85
C VAL A 65 15.16 -2.26 -0.38
N VAL A 66 15.59 -3.50 -0.66
CA VAL A 66 16.43 -3.78 -1.84
C VAL A 66 15.66 -3.57 -3.14
N SER A 67 14.41 -4.02 -3.21
CA SER A 67 13.57 -3.84 -4.41
C SER A 67 13.30 -2.36 -4.72
N PHE A 68 13.06 -1.52 -3.71
CA PHE A 68 12.90 -0.08 -3.89
C PHE A 68 14.20 0.59 -4.34
N LEU A 69 15.34 0.18 -3.78
CA LEU A 69 16.64 0.67 -4.21
C LEU A 69 16.91 0.34 -5.68
N MET A 70 16.68 -0.91 -6.10
CA MET A 70 16.88 -1.33 -7.49
C MET A 70 15.98 -0.55 -8.45
N ARG A 71 14.74 -0.32 -8.08
CA ARG A 71 13.83 0.53 -8.87
C ARG A 71 14.35 1.96 -8.99
N SER A 72 14.91 2.54 -7.92
CA SER A 72 15.42 3.92 -7.93
C SER A 72 16.63 4.10 -8.84
N VAL A 73 17.39 3.04 -9.13
CA VAL A 73 18.51 3.05 -10.08
C VAL A 73 18.14 2.53 -11.47
N GLY A 74 16.84 2.49 -11.79
CA GLY A 74 16.34 2.14 -13.12
C GLY A 74 16.16 0.63 -13.37
N GLN A 75 16.44 -0.21 -12.38
CA GLN A 75 16.33 -1.67 -12.51
C GLN A 75 14.93 -2.19 -12.07
N ALA A 76 13.88 -1.66 -12.70
CA ALA A 76 12.51 -2.01 -12.36
C ALA A 76 12.14 -3.46 -12.71
N HIS A 77 12.83 -4.09 -13.68
CA HIS A 77 12.60 -5.47 -14.10
C HIS A 77 12.83 -6.48 -12.98
N LEU A 78 13.74 -6.20 -12.03
CA LEU A 78 13.92 -7.06 -10.85
C LEU A 78 12.63 -7.18 -10.05
N GLY A 79 11.91 -6.09 -9.85
CA GLY A 79 10.63 -6.10 -9.13
C GLY A 79 9.59 -6.99 -9.80
N LEU A 80 9.56 -7.03 -11.15
CA LEU A 80 8.68 -7.92 -11.91
C LEU A 80 9.06 -9.39 -11.72
N ILE A 81 10.34 -9.73 -11.89
CA ILE A 81 10.85 -11.11 -11.72
C ILE A 81 10.53 -11.60 -10.30
N VAL A 82 10.86 -10.83 -9.29
CA VAL A 82 10.63 -11.16 -7.88
C VAL A 82 9.14 -11.36 -7.60
N SER A 83 8.26 -10.52 -8.15
CA SER A 83 6.81 -10.65 -7.98
C SER A 83 6.28 -11.92 -8.63
N ILE A 84 6.72 -12.26 -9.85
CA ILE A 84 6.30 -13.49 -10.55
C ILE A 84 6.78 -14.73 -9.77
N VAL A 85 8.04 -14.76 -9.36
CA VAL A 85 8.59 -15.89 -8.58
C VAL A 85 7.82 -16.05 -7.27
N SER A 86 7.62 -14.95 -6.53
CA SER A 86 6.87 -14.97 -5.26
C SER A 86 5.45 -15.47 -5.45
N PHE A 87 4.76 -15.03 -6.52
CA PHE A 87 3.40 -15.47 -6.84
C PHE A 87 3.34 -16.97 -7.16
N VAL A 88 4.19 -17.46 -8.06
CA VAL A 88 4.21 -18.88 -8.47
C VAL A 88 4.54 -19.78 -7.30
N VAL A 89 5.57 -19.41 -6.51
CA VAL A 89 5.97 -20.15 -5.30
C VAL A 89 4.85 -20.15 -4.26
N ASN A 90 4.18 -19.01 -4.05
CA ASN A 90 3.06 -18.91 -3.10
C ASN A 90 1.89 -19.80 -3.53
N LEU A 91 1.50 -19.74 -4.81
CA LEU A 91 0.42 -20.53 -5.34
C LEU A 91 0.68 -22.03 -5.19
N PHE A 92 1.89 -22.47 -5.57
CA PHE A 92 2.30 -23.86 -5.47
C PHE A 92 2.40 -24.34 -4.02
N ALA A 93 3.06 -23.58 -3.15
CA ALA A 93 3.21 -23.91 -1.74
C ALA A 93 1.85 -23.95 -1.02
N ASN A 94 0.96 -22.99 -1.28
CA ASN A 94 -0.40 -23.01 -0.74
C ASN A 94 -1.16 -24.26 -1.19
N TRP A 95 -1.08 -24.63 -2.47
CA TRP A 95 -1.72 -25.83 -2.96
C TRP A 95 -1.21 -27.10 -2.28
N VAL A 96 0.09 -27.19 -2.05
CA VAL A 96 0.72 -28.34 -1.38
C VAL A 96 0.32 -28.42 0.09
N PHE A 97 0.51 -27.33 0.85
CA PHE A 97 0.40 -27.37 2.33
C PHE A 97 -1.03 -27.16 2.84
N ILE A 98 -1.86 -26.38 2.14
CA ILE A 98 -3.26 -26.23 2.56
C ILE A 98 -4.02 -27.53 2.34
N PHE A 99 -3.83 -28.16 1.16
CA PHE A 99 -4.60 -29.34 0.77
C PHE A 99 -3.90 -30.68 1.05
N GLY A 100 -2.65 -30.65 1.55
CA GLY A 100 -1.90 -31.88 1.87
C GLY A 100 -1.54 -32.71 0.65
N LYS A 101 -0.98 -32.08 -0.40
CA LYS A 101 -0.56 -32.78 -1.61
C LYS A 101 0.89 -33.30 -1.50
N PHE A 102 1.26 -34.21 -2.38
CA PHE A 102 2.61 -34.82 -2.43
C PHE A 102 3.04 -35.50 -1.11
N GLY A 103 2.10 -36.10 -0.37
CA GLY A 103 2.40 -36.76 0.90
C GLY A 103 2.61 -35.83 2.10
N MET A 104 2.42 -34.54 1.93
CA MET A 104 2.46 -33.57 3.03
C MET A 104 1.15 -33.60 3.83
N PRO A 105 1.19 -33.35 5.15
CA PRO A 105 -0.02 -33.26 5.96
C PRO A 105 -0.87 -32.06 5.52
N ARG A 106 -2.18 -32.18 5.61
CA ARG A 106 -3.12 -31.08 5.41
C ARG A 106 -3.02 -30.13 6.58
N MET A 107 -2.44 -28.94 6.37
CA MET A 107 -2.16 -27.96 7.41
C MET A 107 -3.18 -26.81 7.46
N GLU A 108 -4.08 -26.69 6.50
CA GLU A 108 -5.11 -25.66 6.41
C GLU A 108 -4.52 -24.23 6.59
N ILE A 109 -4.89 -23.52 7.67
CA ILE A 109 -4.45 -22.15 7.97
C ILE A 109 -2.93 -22.10 8.19
N ALA A 110 -2.34 -23.07 8.89
CA ALA A 110 -0.90 -23.15 9.09
C ALA A 110 -0.19 -23.40 7.74
N GLY A 111 -0.81 -24.16 6.82
CA GLY A 111 -0.31 -24.37 5.46
C GLY A 111 -0.28 -23.07 4.65
N ALA A 112 -1.29 -22.22 4.77
CA ALA A 112 -1.29 -20.89 4.14
C ALA A 112 -0.19 -19.98 4.70
N ALA A 113 0.05 -20.02 6.01
CA ALA A 113 1.15 -19.28 6.65
C ALA A 113 2.51 -19.76 6.15
N LEU A 114 2.73 -21.07 6.10
CA LEU A 114 3.96 -21.68 5.62
C LEU A 114 4.19 -21.39 4.14
N GLY A 115 3.15 -21.49 3.30
CA GLY A 115 3.23 -21.14 1.89
C GLY A 115 3.63 -19.68 1.67
N THR A 116 3.10 -18.78 2.48
CA THR A 116 3.48 -17.36 2.46
C THR A 116 4.93 -17.17 2.90
N LEU A 117 5.38 -17.84 3.96
CA LEU A 117 6.76 -17.77 4.43
C LEU A 117 7.74 -18.25 3.36
N ILE A 118 7.46 -19.38 2.71
CA ILE A 118 8.28 -19.92 1.62
C ILE A 118 8.35 -18.94 0.44
N ALA A 119 7.21 -18.35 0.05
CA ALA A 119 7.17 -17.36 -1.03
C ALA A 119 8.01 -16.11 -0.72
N ARG A 120 7.92 -15.60 0.52
CA ARG A 120 8.73 -14.44 0.97
C ARG A 120 10.21 -14.78 1.08
N SER A 121 10.54 -16.01 1.47
CA SER A 121 11.92 -16.49 1.49
C SER A 121 12.49 -16.63 0.07
N ALA A 122 11.70 -17.09 -0.89
CA ALA A 122 12.09 -17.12 -2.30
C ALA A 122 12.28 -15.70 -2.86
N GLU A 123 11.37 -14.78 -2.58
CA GLU A 123 11.48 -13.34 -2.91
C GLU A 123 12.80 -12.77 -2.38
N PHE A 124 13.10 -12.99 -1.10
CA PHE A 124 14.33 -12.55 -0.46
C PHE A 124 15.57 -13.13 -1.15
N THR A 125 15.57 -14.44 -1.39
CA THR A 125 16.70 -15.13 -2.03
C THR A 125 16.98 -14.58 -3.43
N VAL A 126 15.94 -14.47 -4.28
CA VAL A 126 16.09 -13.93 -5.63
C VAL A 126 16.60 -12.48 -5.58
N THR A 127 16.03 -11.65 -4.71
CA THR A 127 16.42 -10.24 -4.58
C THR A 127 17.88 -10.10 -4.16
N PHE A 128 18.32 -10.85 -3.17
CA PHE A 128 19.69 -10.77 -2.64
C PHE A 128 20.72 -11.39 -3.59
N VAL A 129 20.41 -12.53 -4.20
CA VAL A 129 21.29 -13.15 -5.21
C VAL A 129 21.47 -12.18 -6.40
N TYR A 130 20.40 -11.56 -6.86
CA TYR A 130 20.49 -10.60 -7.95
C TYR A 130 21.41 -9.43 -7.60
N VAL A 131 21.21 -8.81 -6.46
CA VAL A 131 21.98 -7.62 -6.04
C VAL A 131 23.44 -7.91 -5.73
N LEU A 132 23.74 -9.06 -5.15
CA LEU A 132 25.11 -9.42 -4.76
C LEU A 132 25.93 -10.04 -5.91
N CYS A 133 25.26 -10.78 -6.81
CA CYS A 133 25.96 -11.57 -7.83
C CYS A 133 25.78 -11.03 -9.25
N ILE A 134 24.64 -10.38 -9.55
CA ILE A 134 24.30 -9.98 -10.94
C ILE A 134 24.40 -8.48 -11.13
N ASP A 135 23.95 -7.68 -10.14
CA ASP A 135 23.95 -6.23 -10.29
C ASP A 135 25.36 -5.63 -10.27
N LYS A 136 25.69 -4.93 -11.36
CA LYS A 136 26.95 -4.18 -11.51
C LYS A 136 26.76 -2.68 -11.34
N SER A 137 25.54 -2.18 -11.32
CA SER A 137 25.24 -0.74 -11.34
C SER A 137 25.62 -0.06 -10.03
N LEU A 138 25.28 -0.67 -8.89
CA LEU A 138 25.63 -0.15 -7.56
C LEU A 138 26.88 -0.82 -6.98
N GLY A 139 27.22 -2.02 -7.46
CA GLY A 139 28.32 -2.81 -6.93
C GLY A 139 28.25 -2.96 -5.41
N LEU A 140 27.07 -3.35 -4.91
CA LEU A 140 26.84 -3.57 -3.48
C LEU A 140 27.60 -4.81 -3.01
N LYS A 141 28.28 -4.66 -1.89
CA LYS A 141 28.98 -5.75 -1.20
C LYS A 141 28.36 -5.93 0.18
N LEU A 142 28.50 -7.12 0.76
CA LEU A 142 28.03 -7.39 2.13
C LEU A 142 28.53 -6.36 3.16
N ARG A 143 29.72 -5.82 2.96
CA ARG A 143 30.28 -4.72 3.80
C ARG A 143 29.45 -3.43 3.74
N ASP A 144 28.74 -3.18 2.63
CA ASP A 144 27.98 -1.93 2.48
C ASP A 144 26.71 -1.95 3.36
N PHE A 145 26.22 -3.13 3.78
CA PHE A 145 25.13 -3.27 4.74
C PHE A 145 25.52 -2.83 6.16
N LEU A 146 26.82 -2.92 6.49
CA LEU A 146 27.35 -2.61 7.81
C LEU A 146 27.98 -1.21 7.89
N LYS A 147 28.04 -0.45 6.79
CA LYS A 147 28.58 0.91 6.79
C LYS A 147 27.76 1.84 7.68
N ASN A 148 28.44 2.59 8.53
CA ASN A 148 27.76 3.61 9.33
C ASN A 148 27.39 4.80 8.44
N PRO A 149 26.09 5.14 8.35
CA PRO A 149 25.68 6.35 7.63
C PRO A 149 26.16 7.59 8.39
N SER A 150 26.52 8.65 7.66
CA SER A 150 26.85 9.91 8.30
C SER A 150 25.64 10.51 8.99
N MET A 151 25.86 11.32 10.04
CA MET A 151 24.78 12.00 10.76
C MET A 151 23.93 12.91 9.83
N GLU A 152 24.55 13.46 8.80
CA GLU A 152 23.88 14.25 7.77
C GLU A 152 22.84 13.40 7.00
N ILE A 153 23.24 12.18 6.58
CA ILE A 153 22.33 11.24 5.90
C ILE A 153 21.16 10.86 6.82
N ILE A 154 21.43 10.56 8.09
CA ILE A 154 20.40 10.21 9.07
C ILE A 154 19.40 11.36 9.22
N LYS A 155 19.88 12.59 9.45
CA LYS A 155 19.02 13.77 9.60
C LYS A 155 18.15 14.01 8.35
N LYS A 156 18.73 13.93 7.14
CA LYS A 156 17.99 14.09 5.89
C LYS A 156 16.96 12.99 5.68
N TYR A 157 17.33 11.74 5.96
CA TYR A 157 16.42 10.59 5.85
C TYR A 157 15.19 10.76 6.75
N PHE A 158 15.38 11.10 8.01
CA PHE A 158 14.26 11.32 8.93
C PHE A 158 13.48 12.61 8.64
N LYS A 159 14.12 13.67 8.18
CA LYS A 159 13.44 14.93 7.77
C LYS A 159 12.42 14.69 6.65
N LEU A 160 12.72 13.80 5.71
CA LEU A 160 11.85 13.43 4.59
C LEU A 160 10.95 12.23 4.91
N GLY A 161 11.49 11.23 5.59
CA GLY A 161 10.82 9.96 5.86
C GLY A 161 9.76 10.05 6.95
N ALA A 162 10.02 10.78 8.04
CA ALA A 162 9.09 10.85 9.16
C ALA A 162 7.71 11.42 8.76
N PRO A 163 7.59 12.53 8.00
CA PRO A 163 6.29 12.98 7.53
C PRO A 163 5.58 11.96 6.61
N ALA A 164 6.34 11.24 5.79
CA ALA A 164 5.78 10.19 4.92
C ALA A 164 5.28 9.00 5.74
N LEU A 165 6.04 8.54 6.73
CA LEU A 165 5.62 7.47 7.65
C LEU A 165 4.38 7.86 8.45
N MET A 166 4.32 9.10 8.94
CA MET A 166 3.14 9.61 9.65
C MET A 166 1.92 9.67 8.72
N SER A 167 2.09 10.13 7.49
CA SER A 167 1.02 10.15 6.47
C SER A 167 0.51 8.74 6.19
N ASP A 168 1.40 7.78 5.90
CA ASP A 168 1.01 6.39 5.63
C ASP A 168 0.35 5.72 6.86
N GLY A 169 0.83 6.02 8.06
CA GLY A 169 0.23 5.56 9.32
C GLY A 169 -1.18 6.13 9.54
N LEU A 170 -1.36 7.43 9.32
CA LEU A 170 -2.68 8.08 9.41
C LEU A 170 -3.65 7.55 8.35
N LEU A 171 -3.18 7.25 7.13
CA LEU A 171 -4.00 6.60 6.10
C LEU A 171 -4.41 5.19 6.52
N GLY A 172 -3.51 4.41 7.13
CA GLY A 172 -3.80 3.09 7.67
C GLY A 172 -4.87 3.13 8.77
N LEU A 173 -4.69 4.00 9.75
CA LEU A 173 -5.68 4.23 10.81
C LEU A 173 -7.01 4.76 10.27
N GLY A 174 -6.97 5.65 9.26
CA GLY A 174 -8.16 6.15 8.59
C GLY A 174 -8.95 5.03 7.90
N ASN A 175 -8.27 4.10 7.21
CA ASN A 175 -8.92 2.94 6.61
C ASN A 175 -9.56 2.02 7.67
N ALA A 176 -8.91 1.82 8.81
CA ALA A 176 -9.49 1.08 9.92
C ALA A 176 -10.74 1.80 10.48
N SER A 177 -10.67 3.12 10.65
CA SER A 177 -11.82 3.94 11.09
C SER A 177 -13.00 3.84 10.12
N ILE A 178 -12.76 3.88 8.82
CA ILE A 178 -13.78 3.69 7.79
C ILE A 178 -14.45 2.31 7.93
N SER A 179 -13.66 1.26 8.14
CA SER A 179 -14.19 -0.08 8.35
C SER A 179 -15.05 -0.18 9.62
N ILE A 180 -14.67 0.52 10.70
CA ILE A 180 -15.45 0.60 11.94
C ILE A 180 -16.78 1.32 11.70
N VAL A 181 -16.77 2.45 10.99
CA VAL A 181 -17.99 3.21 10.67
C VAL A 181 -18.95 2.37 9.84
N MET A 182 -18.45 1.71 8.80
CA MET A 182 -19.26 0.80 7.97
C MET A 182 -19.78 -0.38 8.77
N GLY A 183 -19.00 -0.90 9.71
CA GLY A 183 -19.39 -1.98 10.63
C GLY A 183 -20.61 -1.65 11.50
N ARG A 184 -20.76 -0.39 11.90
CA ARG A 184 -21.91 0.09 12.68
C ARG A 184 -23.20 0.24 11.90
N MET A 185 -23.13 0.16 10.57
CA MET A 185 -24.31 0.27 9.69
C MET A 185 -25.03 -1.07 9.45
N GLY A 186 -24.50 -2.16 9.98
CA GLY A 186 -25.11 -3.49 9.91
C GLY A 186 -24.38 -4.47 8.97
N ALA A 187 -24.66 -5.75 9.17
CA ALA A 187 -23.95 -6.84 8.51
C ALA A 187 -24.10 -6.83 6.98
N ALA A 188 -25.26 -6.46 6.45
CA ALA A 188 -25.49 -6.37 5.01
C ALA A 188 -24.59 -5.30 4.34
N VAL A 189 -24.44 -4.12 4.98
CA VAL A 189 -23.57 -3.04 4.50
C VAL A 189 -22.09 -3.46 4.56
N VAL A 190 -21.68 -4.15 5.63
CA VAL A 190 -20.30 -4.67 5.75
C VAL A 190 -19.98 -5.68 4.65
N ALA A 191 -20.90 -6.63 4.41
CA ALA A 191 -20.74 -7.64 3.37
C ALA A 191 -20.63 -6.99 1.98
N ALA A 192 -21.56 -6.08 1.66
CA ALA A 192 -21.56 -5.32 0.43
C ALA A 192 -20.24 -4.53 0.24
N ASN A 193 -19.82 -3.79 1.28
CA ASN A 193 -18.58 -3.00 1.26
C ASN A 193 -17.35 -3.88 1.03
N SER A 194 -17.28 -5.04 1.67
CA SER A 194 -16.13 -5.95 1.53
C SER A 194 -15.98 -6.46 0.09
N ILE A 195 -17.09 -6.80 -0.56
CA ILE A 195 -17.10 -7.25 -1.95
C ILE A 195 -16.70 -6.10 -2.88
N CYS A 196 -17.30 -4.91 -2.71
CA CYS A 196 -16.97 -3.73 -3.49
C CYS A 196 -15.47 -3.38 -3.39
N GLN A 197 -14.89 -3.49 -2.19
CA GLN A 197 -13.44 -3.26 -1.99
C GLN A 197 -12.57 -4.30 -2.71
N VAL A 198 -12.97 -5.57 -2.76
CA VAL A 198 -12.22 -6.61 -3.49
C VAL A 198 -12.20 -6.27 -4.98
N ILE A 199 -13.35 -5.90 -5.54
CA ILE A 199 -13.48 -5.55 -6.95
C ILE A 199 -12.65 -4.28 -7.26
N ASP A 200 -12.78 -3.22 -6.45
CA ASP A 200 -12.02 -1.98 -6.61
C ASP A 200 -10.51 -2.22 -6.59
N ARG A 201 -10.01 -3.11 -5.72
CA ARG A 201 -8.58 -3.45 -5.65
C ARG A 201 -8.04 -4.02 -6.96
N VAL A 202 -8.82 -4.82 -7.68
CA VAL A 202 -8.40 -5.40 -8.97
C VAL A 202 -8.11 -4.29 -9.98
N PHE A 203 -8.96 -3.28 -10.05
CA PHE A 203 -8.81 -2.16 -10.98
C PHE A 203 -7.76 -1.14 -10.53
N THR A 204 -7.53 -1.01 -9.22
CA THR A 204 -6.56 -0.04 -8.69
C THR A 204 -5.11 -0.52 -8.68
N VAL A 205 -4.82 -1.80 -8.92
CA VAL A 205 -3.44 -2.35 -8.97
C VAL A 205 -2.57 -1.62 -9.99
N VAL A 206 -3.09 -1.36 -11.20
CA VAL A 206 -2.33 -0.68 -12.27
C VAL A 206 -1.91 0.72 -11.84
N ILE A 207 -2.81 1.45 -11.17
CA ILE A 207 -2.53 2.82 -10.74
C ILE A 207 -1.47 2.88 -9.62
N GLN A 208 -1.36 1.83 -8.79
CA GLN A 208 -0.28 1.73 -7.82
C GLN A 208 1.08 1.61 -8.52
N GLY A 209 1.13 0.87 -9.63
CA GLY A 209 2.33 0.78 -10.48
C GLY A 209 2.71 2.15 -11.05
N ILE A 210 1.75 2.88 -11.62
CA ILE A 210 1.95 4.24 -12.17
C ILE A 210 2.40 5.20 -11.08
N SER A 211 1.79 5.16 -9.89
CA SER A 211 2.18 6.00 -8.75
C SER A 211 3.64 5.75 -8.33
N ASN A 212 4.05 4.49 -8.24
CA ASN A 212 5.44 4.15 -7.91
C ASN A 212 6.41 4.58 -9.01
N ALA A 213 6.06 4.37 -10.28
CA ALA A 213 6.89 4.78 -11.42
C ALA A 213 7.06 6.31 -11.46
N SER A 214 5.97 7.06 -11.29
CA SER A 214 6.02 8.53 -11.29
C SER A 214 6.91 9.09 -10.18
N SER A 215 6.85 8.50 -8.97
CA SER A 215 7.73 8.90 -7.86
C SER A 215 9.21 8.71 -8.18
N ILE A 216 9.56 7.61 -8.84
CA ILE A 216 10.95 7.29 -9.21
C ILE A 216 11.43 8.20 -10.35
N VAL A 217 10.63 8.33 -11.42
CA VAL A 217 10.97 9.14 -12.58
C VAL A 217 11.20 10.59 -12.18
N ILE A 218 10.22 11.17 -11.48
CA ILE A 218 10.30 12.56 -11.00
C ILE A 218 11.46 12.75 -10.02
N GLY A 219 11.64 11.82 -9.07
CA GLY A 219 12.75 11.90 -8.12
C GLY A 219 14.11 11.88 -8.80
N ASN A 220 14.30 11.06 -9.83
CA ASN A 220 15.53 11.01 -10.62
C ASN A 220 15.74 12.29 -11.44
N THR A 221 14.69 12.82 -12.07
CA THR A 221 14.77 14.06 -12.87
C THR A 221 15.12 15.26 -11.99
N ILE A 222 14.51 15.37 -10.81
CA ILE A 222 14.85 16.42 -9.82
C ILE A 222 16.28 16.21 -9.31
N GLY A 223 16.67 14.96 -9.05
CA GLY A 223 18.03 14.62 -8.63
C GLY A 223 19.10 14.98 -9.67
N ALA A 224 18.75 15.00 -10.95
CA ALA A 224 19.58 15.46 -12.07
C ALA A 224 19.57 17.00 -12.25
N GLY A 225 18.84 17.75 -11.42
CA GLY A 225 18.72 19.21 -11.50
C GLY A 225 17.76 19.75 -12.57
N LYS A 226 17.02 18.87 -13.26
CA LYS A 226 16.15 19.21 -14.40
C LYS A 226 14.73 19.58 -13.93
N ARG A 227 14.59 20.78 -13.40
CA ARG A 227 13.32 21.22 -12.78
C ARG A 227 12.17 21.38 -13.76
N GLU A 228 12.40 21.92 -14.95
CA GLU A 228 11.37 22.13 -15.96
C GLU A 228 10.85 20.81 -16.50
N GLU A 229 11.75 19.86 -16.80
CA GLU A 229 11.39 18.50 -17.20
C GLU A 229 10.58 17.77 -16.14
N ALA A 230 10.88 17.98 -14.85
CA ALA A 230 10.08 17.42 -13.76
C ALA A 230 8.66 18.00 -13.69
N LEU A 231 8.48 19.29 -14.02
CA LEU A 231 7.14 19.90 -14.12
C LEU A 231 6.33 19.30 -15.26
N GLU A 232 6.91 19.15 -16.44
CA GLU A 232 6.26 18.51 -17.59
C GLU A 232 5.90 17.05 -17.32
N GLN A 233 6.80 16.29 -16.70
CA GLN A 233 6.53 14.93 -16.25
C GLN A 233 5.39 14.88 -15.24
N GLY A 234 5.35 15.82 -14.29
CA GLY A 234 4.27 15.93 -13.31
C GLY A 234 2.91 16.15 -13.97
N GLN A 235 2.83 17.01 -14.98
CA GLN A 235 1.62 17.27 -15.77
C GLN A 235 1.22 16.03 -16.58
N THR A 236 2.18 15.34 -17.18
CA THR A 236 1.96 14.11 -17.94
C THR A 236 1.38 13.02 -17.04
N PHE A 237 1.97 12.80 -15.86
CA PHE A 237 1.44 11.81 -14.90
C PHE A 237 0.06 12.21 -14.36
N TYR A 238 -0.21 13.49 -14.20
CA TYR A 238 -1.54 13.98 -13.85
C TYR A 238 -2.57 13.63 -14.94
N LEU A 239 -2.27 13.91 -16.21
CA LEU A 239 -3.14 13.57 -17.33
C LEU A 239 -3.37 12.05 -17.42
N LEU A 240 -2.32 11.26 -17.30
CA LEU A 240 -2.42 9.79 -17.25
C LEU A 240 -3.32 9.33 -16.09
N SER A 241 -3.22 9.96 -14.92
CA SER A 241 -4.05 9.61 -13.77
C SER A 241 -5.54 9.88 -14.00
N ILE A 242 -5.88 10.94 -14.75
CA ILE A 242 -7.27 11.22 -15.16
C ILE A 242 -7.76 10.15 -16.13
N ILE A 243 -6.99 9.83 -17.16
CA ILE A 243 -7.37 8.83 -18.16
C ILE A 243 -7.59 7.47 -17.48
N PHE A 244 -6.63 7.00 -16.70
CA PHE A 244 -6.78 5.74 -15.96
C PHE A 244 -7.87 5.81 -14.91
N GLY A 245 -8.07 6.96 -14.27
CA GLY A 245 -9.15 7.17 -13.32
C GLY A 245 -10.52 6.99 -13.97
N LEU A 246 -10.74 7.64 -15.12
CA LEU A 246 -11.97 7.51 -15.89
C LEU A 246 -12.18 6.07 -16.40
N VAL A 247 -11.15 5.44 -16.95
CA VAL A 247 -11.23 4.06 -17.42
C VAL A 247 -11.56 3.12 -16.25
N ASN A 248 -10.81 3.17 -15.17
CA ASN A 248 -11.03 2.30 -14.02
C ASN A 248 -12.39 2.55 -13.34
N GLY A 249 -12.78 3.81 -13.14
CA GLY A 249 -14.08 4.14 -12.56
C GLY A 249 -15.24 3.65 -13.42
N THR A 250 -15.13 3.81 -14.76
CA THR A 250 -16.11 3.27 -15.70
C THR A 250 -16.15 1.74 -15.67
N LEU A 251 -15.00 1.07 -15.61
CA LEU A 251 -14.94 -0.39 -15.50
C LEU A 251 -15.57 -0.88 -14.21
N VAL A 252 -15.31 -0.24 -13.07
CA VAL A 252 -15.93 -0.57 -11.78
C VAL A 252 -17.46 -0.39 -11.87
N PHE A 253 -17.92 0.68 -12.49
CA PHE A 253 -19.34 0.98 -12.67
C PHE A 253 -20.04 -0.03 -13.59
N LEU A 254 -19.42 -0.43 -14.70
CA LEU A 254 -20.03 -1.33 -15.70
C LEU A 254 -19.88 -2.81 -15.33
N ILE A 255 -18.70 -3.22 -14.88
CA ILE A 255 -18.38 -4.63 -14.61
C ILE A 255 -18.73 -5.01 -13.16
N GLY A 256 -18.68 -4.03 -12.25
CA GLY A 256 -18.96 -4.24 -10.83
C GLY A 256 -20.28 -4.98 -10.56
N PRO A 257 -21.42 -4.49 -11.04
CA PRO A 257 -22.72 -5.16 -10.84
C PRO A 257 -22.74 -6.59 -11.38
N PHE A 258 -22.11 -6.83 -12.53
CA PHE A 258 -22.01 -8.17 -13.12
C PHE A 258 -21.21 -9.13 -12.21
N THR A 259 -20.17 -8.65 -11.57
CA THR A 259 -19.33 -9.45 -10.66
C THR A 259 -20.07 -9.82 -9.36
N LEU A 260 -21.05 -9.03 -8.93
CA LEU A 260 -21.87 -9.36 -7.77
C LEU A 260 -22.64 -10.69 -7.95
N GLY A 261 -22.98 -11.06 -9.20
CA GLY A 261 -23.63 -12.32 -9.52
C GLY A 261 -22.81 -13.58 -9.20
N PHE A 262 -21.49 -13.46 -9.02
CA PHE A 262 -20.64 -14.58 -8.59
C PHE A 262 -20.69 -14.85 -7.08
N TYR A 263 -21.30 -13.97 -6.29
CA TYR A 263 -21.42 -14.10 -4.85
C TYR A 263 -22.83 -14.50 -4.47
N ASN A 264 -22.97 -15.52 -3.62
CA ASN A 264 -24.27 -15.94 -3.07
C ASN A 264 -24.70 -14.98 -1.95
N LEU A 265 -25.25 -13.83 -2.34
CA LEU A 265 -25.71 -12.80 -1.42
C LEU A 265 -27.23 -12.88 -1.21
N GLN A 266 -27.69 -12.43 -0.05
CA GLN A 266 -29.12 -12.20 0.19
C GLN A 266 -29.61 -11.03 -0.69
N ALA A 267 -30.88 -11.06 -1.10
CA ALA A 267 -31.45 -10.06 -2.01
C ALA A 267 -31.24 -8.61 -1.55
N ASP A 268 -31.45 -8.35 -0.27
CA ASP A 268 -31.23 -7.01 0.31
C ASP A 268 -29.77 -6.56 0.23
N THR A 269 -28.84 -7.49 0.44
CA THR A 269 -27.39 -7.20 0.32
C THR A 269 -26.98 -6.92 -1.11
N VAL A 270 -27.59 -7.57 -2.10
CA VAL A 270 -27.33 -7.33 -3.53
C VAL A 270 -27.71 -5.89 -3.90
N ILE A 271 -28.88 -5.41 -3.46
CA ILE A 271 -29.35 -4.05 -3.72
C ILE A 271 -28.38 -3.02 -3.12
N ILE A 272 -27.95 -3.23 -1.87
CA ILE A 272 -26.98 -2.36 -1.21
C ILE A 272 -25.64 -2.39 -1.94
N ALA A 273 -25.17 -3.58 -2.34
CA ALA A 273 -23.90 -3.75 -3.02
C ALA A 273 -23.88 -3.07 -4.41
N ASP A 274 -25.00 -3.15 -5.16
CA ASP A 274 -25.13 -2.50 -6.45
C ASP A 274 -25.05 -0.96 -6.33
N GLN A 275 -25.81 -0.39 -5.38
CA GLN A 275 -25.73 1.04 -5.08
C GLN A 275 -24.32 1.48 -4.64
N MET A 276 -23.68 0.68 -3.79
CA MET A 276 -22.33 0.95 -3.33
C MET A 276 -21.31 0.81 -4.46
N MET A 277 -21.51 -0.12 -5.41
CA MET A 277 -20.63 -0.28 -6.56
C MET A 277 -20.63 0.97 -7.45
N ALA A 278 -21.79 1.59 -7.66
CA ALA A 278 -21.87 2.87 -8.36
C ALA A 278 -21.07 3.97 -7.64
N ALA A 279 -21.19 4.04 -6.31
CA ALA A 279 -20.42 4.96 -5.48
C ALA A 279 -18.90 4.69 -5.58
N TYR A 280 -18.49 3.42 -5.55
CA TYR A 280 -17.09 3.03 -5.75
C TYR A 280 -16.58 3.42 -7.14
N GLY A 281 -17.38 3.24 -8.21
CA GLY A 281 -17.02 3.69 -9.56
C GLY A 281 -16.68 5.18 -9.59
N PHE A 282 -17.52 6.01 -8.96
CA PHE A 282 -17.26 7.44 -8.82
C PHE A 282 -16.00 7.75 -7.99
N ILE A 283 -15.87 7.12 -6.83
CA ILE A 283 -14.73 7.32 -5.93
C ILE A 283 -13.42 6.90 -6.58
N THR A 284 -13.41 5.80 -7.33
CA THR A 284 -12.22 5.25 -8.00
C THR A 284 -11.58 6.23 -8.97
N ILE A 285 -12.37 7.08 -9.64
CA ILE A 285 -11.85 8.15 -10.51
C ILE A 285 -10.89 9.05 -9.72
N PHE A 286 -11.37 9.59 -8.61
CA PHE A 286 -10.59 10.50 -7.77
C PHE A 286 -9.50 9.79 -6.97
N ALA A 287 -9.74 8.54 -6.55
CA ALA A 287 -8.74 7.71 -5.88
C ALA A 287 -7.50 7.50 -6.75
N ASN A 288 -7.69 7.27 -8.05
CA ASN A 288 -6.60 7.12 -9.00
C ASN A 288 -5.81 8.42 -9.16
N ILE A 289 -6.49 9.55 -9.37
CA ILE A 289 -5.86 10.87 -9.48
C ILE A 289 -5.08 11.18 -8.20
N GLN A 290 -5.72 11.05 -7.06
CA GLN A 290 -5.11 11.30 -5.75
C GLN A 290 -3.90 10.39 -5.52
N SER A 291 -3.98 9.10 -5.86
CA SER A 291 -2.88 8.14 -5.65
C SER A 291 -1.63 8.53 -6.44
N VAL A 292 -1.77 8.83 -7.75
CA VAL A 292 -0.63 9.24 -8.59
C VAL A 292 -0.06 10.57 -8.12
N MET A 293 -0.92 11.52 -7.78
CA MET A 293 -0.47 12.84 -7.35
C MET A 293 0.22 12.81 -5.98
N THR A 294 -0.36 12.14 -4.99
CA THR A 294 0.20 12.15 -3.63
C THR A 294 1.36 11.17 -3.47
N LYS A 295 1.17 9.90 -3.82
CA LYS A 295 2.19 8.85 -3.65
C LYS A 295 3.25 8.87 -4.74
N GLY A 296 2.89 9.39 -5.92
CA GLY A 296 3.78 9.53 -7.08
C GLY A 296 4.46 10.90 -7.12
N VAL A 297 3.81 11.85 -7.76
CA VAL A 297 4.37 13.14 -8.15
C VAL A 297 4.90 13.95 -6.97
N LEU A 298 4.03 14.26 -5.99
CA LEU A 298 4.40 15.13 -4.86
C LEU A 298 5.41 14.46 -3.92
N ARG A 299 5.27 13.14 -3.71
CA ARG A 299 6.24 12.37 -2.90
C ARG A 299 7.59 12.29 -3.60
N GLY A 300 7.62 12.05 -4.92
CA GLY A 300 8.83 12.08 -5.74
C GLY A 300 9.51 13.44 -5.73
N GLY A 301 8.73 14.53 -5.67
CA GLY A 301 9.20 15.89 -5.51
C GLY A 301 9.70 16.26 -4.10
N GLY A 302 9.55 15.37 -3.10
CA GLY A 302 9.99 15.60 -1.72
C GLY A 302 9.03 16.43 -0.86
N ASP A 303 7.80 16.71 -1.31
CA ASP A 303 6.83 17.54 -0.58
C ASP A 303 5.97 16.74 0.43
N THR A 304 6.64 15.89 1.20
CA THR A 304 5.99 14.97 2.17
C THR A 304 5.24 15.68 3.29
N LYS A 305 5.68 16.87 3.68
CA LYS A 305 4.98 17.70 4.69
C LYS A 305 3.62 18.19 4.20
N PHE A 306 3.50 18.52 2.91
CA PHE A 306 2.23 18.90 2.31
C PHE A 306 1.25 17.71 2.33
N LEU A 307 1.74 16.50 1.99
CA LEU A 307 0.94 15.28 2.01
C LEU A 307 0.40 14.98 3.41
N LEU A 308 1.25 15.06 4.44
CA LEU A 308 0.82 14.86 5.83
C LEU A 308 -0.28 15.85 6.24
N LYS A 309 -0.15 17.13 5.87
CA LYS A 309 -1.19 18.15 6.14
C LYS A 309 -2.49 17.80 5.41
N ALA A 310 -2.42 17.37 4.15
CA ALA A 310 -3.58 16.96 3.38
C ALA A 310 -4.32 15.78 4.01
N ASP A 311 -3.59 14.79 4.51
CA ASP A 311 -4.18 13.62 5.17
C ASP A 311 -4.87 14.00 6.49
N ILE A 312 -4.24 14.85 7.30
CA ILE A 312 -4.87 15.33 8.55
C ILE A 312 -6.14 16.12 8.25
N LEU A 313 -6.07 17.11 7.36
CA LEU A 313 -7.19 18.00 7.10
C LEU A 313 -8.35 17.28 6.40
N PHE A 314 -8.07 16.52 5.35
CA PHE A 314 -9.15 16.03 4.50
C PHE A 314 -9.66 14.64 4.91
N LEU A 315 -8.81 13.75 5.39
CA LEU A 315 -9.27 12.45 5.86
C LEU A 315 -9.82 12.54 7.29
N TRP A 316 -9.04 13.10 8.23
CA TRP A 316 -9.39 13.04 9.65
C TRP A 316 -10.36 14.12 10.10
N ILE A 317 -10.23 15.35 9.57
CA ILE A 317 -11.10 16.46 9.99
C ILE A 317 -12.36 16.54 9.12
N ALA A 318 -12.29 16.20 7.84
CA ALA A 318 -13.44 16.29 6.94
C ALA A 318 -14.14 14.95 6.73
N SER A 319 -13.45 13.95 6.13
CA SER A 319 -14.10 12.72 5.62
C SER A 319 -14.65 11.82 6.72
N ILE A 320 -13.83 11.49 7.72
CA ILE A 320 -14.26 10.58 8.79
C ILE A 320 -15.42 11.15 9.60
N PRO A 321 -15.37 12.42 10.10
CA PRO A 321 -16.50 13.01 10.81
C PRO A 321 -17.76 13.12 9.96
N LEU A 322 -17.64 13.49 8.67
CA LEU A 322 -18.77 13.56 7.77
C LEU A 322 -19.39 12.18 7.54
N GLY A 323 -18.59 11.15 7.36
CA GLY A 323 -19.07 9.78 7.22
C GLY A 323 -19.75 9.24 8.48
N ILE A 324 -19.23 9.56 9.67
CA ILE A 324 -19.87 9.22 10.95
C ILE A 324 -21.23 9.93 11.06
N LEU A 325 -21.28 11.20 10.70
CA LEU A 325 -22.53 11.98 10.75
C LEU A 325 -23.59 11.38 9.80
N VAL A 326 -23.22 11.13 8.54
CA VAL A 326 -24.18 10.65 7.52
C VAL A 326 -24.60 9.19 7.77
N GLY A 327 -23.67 8.31 8.13
CA GLY A 327 -23.94 6.89 8.33
C GLY A 327 -24.61 6.60 9.69
N PRO A 328 -23.82 6.36 10.74
CA PRO A 328 -24.36 5.91 12.03
C PRO A 328 -25.27 6.91 12.73
N VAL A 329 -25.08 8.24 12.55
CA VAL A 329 -25.87 9.26 13.28
C VAL A 329 -27.17 9.57 12.56
N LEU A 330 -27.15 9.83 11.25
CA LEU A 330 -28.33 10.18 10.46
C LEU A 330 -29.01 8.97 9.81
N GLY A 331 -28.43 7.77 9.90
CA GLY A 331 -29.00 6.57 9.29
C GLY A 331 -29.02 6.59 7.76
N GLY A 332 -28.10 7.33 7.15
CA GLY A 332 -28.02 7.45 5.68
C GLY A 332 -27.66 6.12 5.02
N PRO A 333 -27.91 5.99 3.69
CA PRO A 333 -27.62 4.76 2.96
C PRO A 333 -26.11 4.51 2.82
N GLY A 334 -25.72 3.23 2.70
CA GLY A 334 -24.31 2.79 2.63
C GLY A 334 -23.52 3.47 1.52
N TRP A 335 -24.13 3.65 0.33
CA TRP A 335 -23.48 4.31 -0.81
C TRP A 335 -23.13 5.79 -0.54
N LEU A 336 -24.00 6.53 0.15
CA LEU A 336 -23.75 7.92 0.50
C LEU A 336 -22.69 8.01 1.60
N THR A 337 -22.77 7.11 2.58
CA THR A 337 -21.78 7.05 3.67
C THR A 337 -20.38 6.80 3.15
N ILE A 338 -20.20 5.86 2.21
CA ILE A 338 -18.85 5.60 1.65
C ILE A 338 -18.33 6.78 0.81
N ILE A 339 -19.18 7.49 0.08
CA ILE A 339 -18.79 8.72 -0.62
C ILE A 339 -18.30 9.77 0.40
N CYS A 340 -19.03 9.99 1.48
CA CYS A 340 -18.64 10.92 2.53
C CYS A 340 -17.33 10.52 3.22
N LEU A 341 -17.16 9.24 3.50
CA LEU A 341 -15.92 8.69 4.10
C LEU A 341 -14.70 8.79 3.17
N ARG A 342 -14.91 8.96 1.88
CA ARG A 342 -13.88 9.07 0.85
C ARG A 342 -13.86 10.42 0.12
N ILE A 343 -14.56 11.41 0.63
CA ILE A 343 -14.60 12.75 0.01
C ILE A 343 -13.21 13.40 -0.02
N ASP A 344 -12.30 12.97 0.86
CA ASP A 344 -10.91 13.39 0.86
C ASP A 344 -10.21 13.12 -0.49
N TYR A 345 -10.58 12.08 -1.23
CA TYR A 345 -10.00 11.81 -2.54
C TYR A 345 -10.36 12.90 -3.54
N VAL A 346 -11.60 13.38 -3.53
CA VAL A 346 -12.06 14.48 -4.37
C VAL A 346 -11.31 15.76 -4.01
N ILE A 347 -11.32 16.12 -2.73
CA ILE A 347 -10.70 17.36 -2.25
C ILE A 347 -9.18 17.33 -2.50
N LYS A 348 -8.51 16.20 -2.19
CA LYS A 348 -7.08 16.04 -2.44
C LYS A 348 -6.73 16.12 -3.92
N SER A 349 -7.55 15.55 -4.81
CA SER A 349 -7.32 15.64 -6.25
C SER A 349 -7.28 17.09 -6.72
N ILE A 350 -8.24 17.91 -6.29
CA ILE A 350 -8.30 19.34 -6.61
C ILE A 350 -7.11 20.10 -6.00
N TRP A 351 -6.82 19.85 -4.73
CA TRP A 351 -5.74 20.55 -4.03
C TRP A 351 -4.34 20.20 -4.57
N CYS A 352 -4.14 18.94 -4.97
CA CYS A 352 -2.90 18.50 -5.60
C CYS A 352 -2.65 19.16 -6.96
N ILE A 353 -3.70 19.44 -7.75
CA ILE A 353 -3.58 20.18 -9.01
C ILE A 353 -3.04 21.60 -8.75
N SER A 354 -3.64 22.32 -7.81
CA SER A 354 -3.16 23.65 -7.41
C SER A 354 -1.69 23.61 -6.97
N ARG A 355 -1.32 22.56 -6.22
CA ARG A 355 0.07 22.37 -5.77
C ARG A 355 1.02 22.07 -6.92
N LEU A 356 0.59 21.23 -7.88
CA LEU A 356 1.35 20.89 -9.09
C LEU A 356 1.68 22.17 -9.88
N ASN A 357 0.65 22.96 -10.20
CA ASN A 357 0.78 24.17 -11.00
C ASN A 357 1.65 25.25 -10.33
N SER A 358 1.69 25.29 -9.00
CA SER A 358 2.52 26.23 -8.27
C SER A 358 4.03 25.96 -8.37
N GLY A 359 4.46 24.79 -8.82
CA GLY A 359 5.86 24.35 -8.85
C GLY A 359 6.55 24.25 -7.49
N LYS A 360 5.84 24.58 -6.39
CA LYS A 360 6.39 24.60 -5.02
C LYS A 360 6.62 23.21 -4.41
N TRP A 361 6.21 22.17 -5.11
CA TRP A 361 6.38 20.78 -4.71
C TRP A 361 7.75 20.21 -5.06
N ILE A 362 8.46 20.82 -6.02
CA ILE A 362 9.83 20.45 -6.37
C ILE A 362 10.75 21.02 -5.31
N ARG A 363 11.20 20.17 -4.42
CA ARG A 363 12.14 20.54 -3.37
C ARG A 363 13.51 19.99 -3.71
N ASN A 364 14.49 20.88 -3.80
CA ASN A 364 15.89 20.47 -3.91
C ASN A 364 16.30 19.80 -2.58
N VAL A 365 16.24 18.48 -2.56
CA VAL A 365 16.62 17.66 -1.39
C VAL A 365 18.12 17.84 -1.06
N TYR A 366 18.89 18.36 -1.99
CA TYR A 366 20.33 18.57 -1.85
C TYR A 366 20.72 19.96 -1.33
N GLU A 367 19.81 20.93 -1.36
CA GLU A 367 20.05 22.31 -0.90
C GLU A 367 19.38 22.65 0.45
N ALA A 368 18.70 21.70 1.09
CA ALA A 368 17.94 21.93 2.32
C ALA A 368 18.62 21.34 3.56
#